data_536951f0432b6dc9002840f93f552a8a
#
_entry.id   536951f0432b6dc9002840f93f552a8a
#
_cell.length_a   1.000
_cell.length_b   1.000
_cell.length_c   1.000
_cell.angle_alpha   90.00
_cell.angle_beta   90.00
_cell.angle_gamma   90.00
#
_symmetry.space_group_name_H-M   'P 1'
#
loop_
_entity.id
_entity.type
_entity.pdbx_description
1 polymer ?
#
loop_
_entity_poly.entity_id
_entity_poly.type
_entity_poly.pdbx_seq_one_letter_code
_entity_poly.pdbx_strand_id
1 'polypeptide(L)'
;MEDLEKNLAKKDTFALMAGADLYTHPNAKNLARLLALIEKYSAFEITIIPTLTNSLGVALICELDEKLGSYTIGYNTKGDFTLSALGNGDLDMPAMNQQEGTLTSINKRVNPTNAAIGYNGYELNDIENVLVFNAENVIDYTPMLPSNKGFKAQKFDNLPNHYENDGTECRGYLLDNVAVATNGDESVAAFSEGKLEGTLIYLANPVRQFSDFTNKATNLDEVSGVYMSEEFLSKSELNEGDSVRVKNENGEIVAKIVSDNKISGDIVLLPTFDSKINSEALFSTYRFATASIERV
;
A
#
# COMPACT_ATOMS: atom_id res chain seq x y z
N MET A 1 5.27 -24.70 -18.21
CA MET A 1 5.83 -25.51 -17.09
C MET A 1 7.24 -25.98 -17.42
N GLU A 2 7.49 -26.70 -18.51
CA GLU A 2 8.83 -27.20 -18.88
C GLU A 2 9.95 -26.15 -18.91
N ASP A 3 9.68 -24.94 -19.37
CA ASP A 3 10.69 -23.85 -19.40
C ASP A 3 10.99 -23.30 -18.02
N LEU A 4 10.02 -23.30 -17.11
CA LEU A 4 10.23 -22.94 -15.72
C LEU A 4 11.14 -23.98 -15.04
N GLU A 5 10.82 -25.27 -15.18
CA GLU A 5 11.60 -26.36 -14.62
C GLU A 5 13.05 -26.36 -15.13
N LYS A 6 13.24 -26.13 -16.45
CA LYS A 6 14.59 -25.99 -17.04
C LYS A 6 15.37 -24.79 -16.50
N ASN A 7 14.70 -23.70 -16.16
CA ASN A 7 15.35 -22.52 -15.58
C ASN A 7 15.66 -22.73 -14.10
N LEU A 8 14.77 -23.37 -13.35
CA LEU A 8 14.99 -23.73 -11.95
C LEU A 8 16.16 -24.71 -11.77
N ALA A 9 16.37 -25.63 -12.73
CA ALA A 9 17.50 -26.57 -12.69
C ALA A 9 18.89 -25.91 -12.88
N LYS A 10 18.96 -24.62 -13.23
CA LYS A 10 20.23 -23.93 -13.53
C LYS A 10 20.80 -23.13 -12.36
N LYS A 11 20.07 -23.00 -11.26
CA LYS A 11 20.41 -22.14 -10.12
C LYS A 11 20.10 -22.86 -8.81
N ASP A 12 20.83 -22.50 -7.78
CA ASP A 12 20.70 -23.08 -6.44
C ASP A 12 19.76 -22.28 -5.54
N THR A 13 19.52 -21.02 -5.85
CA THR A 13 18.67 -20.09 -5.08
C THR A 13 17.81 -19.24 -6.00
N PHE A 14 16.56 -19.02 -5.61
CA PHE A 14 15.58 -18.24 -6.36
C PHE A 14 14.92 -17.22 -5.44
N ALA A 15 14.54 -16.06 -5.99
CA ALA A 15 13.71 -15.10 -5.30
C ALA A 15 12.28 -15.15 -5.84
N LEU A 16 11.30 -15.24 -4.95
CA LEU A 16 9.89 -15.08 -5.25
C LEU A 16 9.40 -13.78 -4.63
N MET A 17 8.99 -12.83 -5.46
CA MET A 17 8.47 -11.54 -5.02
C MET A 17 6.94 -11.57 -5.03
N ALA A 18 6.32 -11.35 -3.86
CA ALA A 18 4.87 -11.18 -3.73
C ALA A 18 4.55 -9.70 -3.62
N GLY A 19 3.70 -9.20 -4.52
CA GLY A 19 3.31 -7.80 -4.56
C GLY A 19 2.26 -7.42 -3.50
N ALA A 20 1.92 -6.13 -3.51
CA ALA A 20 1.02 -5.53 -2.52
C ALA A 20 -0.41 -6.11 -2.54
N ASP A 21 -0.86 -6.68 -3.65
CA ASP A 21 -2.17 -7.33 -3.74
C ASP A 21 -2.36 -8.50 -2.77
N LEU A 22 -1.26 -9.07 -2.27
CA LEU A 22 -1.30 -10.12 -1.25
C LEU A 22 -2.07 -9.66 0.01
N TYR A 23 -1.91 -8.41 0.43
CA TYR A 23 -2.48 -7.90 1.69
C TYR A 23 -4.00 -7.76 1.65
N THR A 24 -4.54 -7.40 0.51
CA THR A 24 -5.95 -7.09 0.32
C THR A 24 -6.74 -8.24 -0.33
N HIS A 25 -6.03 -9.30 -0.77
CA HIS A 25 -6.67 -10.45 -1.40
C HIS A 25 -7.64 -11.16 -0.43
N PRO A 26 -8.84 -11.56 -0.85
CA PRO A 26 -9.80 -12.28 0.02
C PRO A 26 -9.22 -13.53 0.69
N ASN A 27 -8.26 -14.20 0.05
CA ASN A 27 -7.55 -15.37 0.57
C ASN A 27 -6.14 -15.04 1.07
N ALA A 28 -5.83 -13.80 1.46
CA ALA A 28 -4.49 -13.35 1.85
C ALA A 28 -3.80 -14.29 2.86
N LYS A 29 -4.52 -14.70 3.91
CA LYS A 29 -4.00 -15.61 4.94
C LYS A 29 -3.59 -16.97 4.36
N ASN A 30 -4.38 -17.52 3.44
CA ASN A 30 -4.09 -18.80 2.79
C ASN A 30 -2.91 -18.68 1.80
N LEU A 31 -2.84 -17.58 1.06
CA LEU A 31 -1.71 -17.27 0.18
C LEU A 31 -0.40 -17.07 0.96
N ALA A 32 -0.44 -16.39 2.10
CA ALA A 32 0.73 -16.23 2.97
C ALA A 32 1.23 -17.57 3.49
N ARG A 33 0.33 -18.49 3.87
CA ARG A 33 0.69 -19.86 4.26
C ARG A 33 1.33 -20.64 3.10
N LEU A 34 0.78 -20.52 1.89
CA LEU A 34 1.36 -21.15 0.71
C LEU A 34 2.77 -20.61 0.42
N LEU A 35 2.99 -19.30 0.52
CA LEU A 35 4.31 -18.69 0.38
C LEU A 35 5.29 -19.25 1.43
N ALA A 36 4.88 -19.33 2.70
CA ALA A 36 5.70 -19.89 3.75
C ALA A 36 6.07 -21.37 3.51
N LEU A 37 5.16 -22.17 2.94
CA LEU A 37 5.45 -23.54 2.55
C LEU A 37 6.43 -23.61 1.37
N ILE A 38 6.30 -22.74 0.39
CA ILE A 38 7.24 -22.64 -0.74
C ILE A 38 8.65 -22.32 -0.21
N GLU A 39 8.78 -21.34 0.69
CA GLU A 39 10.08 -21.00 1.30
C GLU A 39 10.66 -22.17 2.10
N LYS A 40 9.82 -22.86 2.89
CA LYS A 40 10.26 -23.98 3.74
C LYS A 40 10.71 -25.21 2.95
N TYR A 41 10.06 -25.53 1.85
CA TYR A 41 10.25 -26.79 1.12
C TYR A 41 10.91 -26.65 -0.25
N SER A 42 11.41 -25.46 -0.59
CA SER A 42 12.08 -25.21 -1.86
C SER A 42 13.30 -24.29 -1.70
N ALA A 43 13.99 -24.02 -2.79
CA ALA A 43 15.11 -23.08 -2.83
C ALA A 43 14.68 -21.63 -3.07
N PHE A 44 13.41 -21.30 -2.85
CA PHE A 44 12.90 -19.94 -2.98
C PHE A 44 13.04 -19.15 -1.68
N GLU A 45 13.60 -17.97 -1.79
CA GLU A 45 13.55 -16.92 -0.76
C GLU A 45 12.37 -15.98 -1.07
N ILE A 46 11.47 -15.79 -0.10
CA ILE A 46 10.27 -15.00 -0.28
C ILE A 46 10.51 -13.55 0.12
N THR A 47 10.22 -12.64 -0.80
CA THR A 47 10.20 -11.20 -0.54
C THR A 47 8.79 -10.66 -0.74
N ILE A 48 8.19 -10.13 0.32
CA ILE A 48 6.87 -9.48 0.28
C ILE A 48 7.07 -7.98 0.14
N ILE A 49 6.57 -7.41 -0.96
CA ILE A 49 6.67 -5.96 -1.22
C ILE A 49 5.50 -5.26 -0.50
N PRO A 50 5.76 -4.41 0.50
CA PRO A 50 4.71 -3.72 1.23
C PRO A 50 4.07 -2.60 0.39
N THR A 51 2.86 -2.22 0.74
CA THR A 51 2.10 -1.15 0.07
C THR A 51 2.72 0.23 0.32
N LEU A 52 3.18 0.48 1.55
CA LEU A 52 3.69 1.77 2.01
C LEU A 52 5.06 1.62 2.67
N THR A 53 5.80 2.70 2.69
CA THR A 53 7.20 2.75 3.12
C THR A 53 7.45 2.21 4.53
N ASN A 54 6.56 2.48 5.50
CA ASN A 54 6.71 2.03 6.88
C ASN A 54 5.84 0.84 7.25
N SER A 55 5.30 0.09 6.29
CA SER A 55 4.43 -1.05 6.57
C SER A 55 5.09 -2.11 7.44
N LEU A 56 6.39 -2.35 7.24
CA LEU A 56 7.13 -3.29 8.08
C LEU A 56 7.26 -2.78 9.52
N GLY A 57 7.54 -1.49 9.73
CA GLY A 57 7.60 -0.88 11.06
C GLY A 57 6.28 -1.00 11.80
N VAL A 58 5.19 -0.65 11.16
CA VAL A 58 3.84 -0.79 11.72
C VAL A 58 3.55 -2.24 12.10
N ALA A 59 3.83 -3.21 11.22
CA ALA A 59 3.60 -4.63 11.49
C ALA A 59 4.44 -5.18 12.65
N LEU A 60 5.63 -4.63 12.88
CA LEU A 60 6.52 -5.06 13.96
C LEU A 60 6.22 -4.40 15.31
N ILE A 61 5.78 -3.15 15.32
CA ILE A 61 5.62 -2.34 16.53
C ILE A 61 4.17 -2.34 17.01
N CYS A 62 3.20 -2.18 16.10
CA CYS A 62 1.82 -1.98 16.45
C CYS A 62 1.07 -3.30 16.67
N GLU A 63 0.18 -3.31 17.66
CA GLU A 63 -0.89 -4.30 17.78
C GLU A 63 -2.09 -3.78 16.97
N LEU A 64 -2.48 -4.56 15.95
CA LEU A 64 -3.56 -4.16 15.05
C LEU A 64 -4.87 -4.83 15.48
N ASP A 65 -5.89 -4.02 15.75
CA ASP A 65 -7.24 -4.49 16.08
C ASP A 65 -7.99 -4.96 14.83
N GLU A 66 -8.75 -6.03 14.97
CA GLU A 66 -9.64 -6.53 13.91
C GLU A 66 -10.94 -5.71 13.78
N LYS A 67 -11.26 -4.92 14.79
CA LYS A 67 -12.49 -4.13 14.83
C LYS A 67 -12.20 -2.69 15.20
N LEU A 68 -12.88 -1.80 14.51
CA LEU A 68 -12.86 -0.38 14.85
C LEU A 68 -13.58 -0.15 16.19
N GLY A 69 -13.10 0.82 16.97
CA GLY A 69 -13.77 1.32 18.16
C GLY A 69 -15.07 2.05 17.82
N SER A 70 -15.81 2.44 18.87
CA SER A 70 -17.04 3.23 18.73
C SER A 70 -16.78 4.68 18.29
N TYR A 71 -15.57 5.17 18.44
CA TYR A 71 -15.08 6.45 17.94
C TYR A 71 -13.70 6.24 17.32
N THR A 72 -13.52 6.78 16.14
CA THR A 72 -12.29 6.57 15.35
C THR A 72 -11.61 7.89 15.04
N ILE A 73 -10.29 7.92 15.21
CA ILE A 73 -9.44 9.00 14.75
C ILE A 73 -8.74 8.53 13.48
N GLY A 74 -9.07 9.12 12.34
CA GLY A 74 -8.40 8.84 11.07
C GLY A 74 -7.14 9.69 10.91
N TYR A 75 -6.02 9.08 10.48
CA TYR A 75 -4.81 9.80 10.10
C TYR A 75 -4.61 9.67 8.59
N ASN A 76 -4.75 10.77 7.85
CA ASN A 76 -4.83 10.82 6.39
C ASN A 76 -5.90 9.89 5.79
N THR A 77 -6.89 9.52 6.58
CA THR A 77 -8.05 8.71 6.19
C THR A 77 -9.27 9.16 6.97
N LYS A 78 -10.46 8.85 6.47
CA LYS A 78 -11.69 9.25 7.12
C LYS A 78 -11.88 8.55 8.47
N GLY A 79 -12.23 9.31 9.49
CA GLY A 79 -12.64 8.87 10.83
C GLY A 79 -13.81 9.73 11.32
N ASP A 80 -14.22 9.52 12.59
CA ASP A 80 -15.13 10.44 13.28
C ASP A 80 -14.47 11.79 13.57
N PHE A 81 -13.14 11.79 13.74
CA PHE A 81 -12.26 12.94 13.75
C PHE A 81 -11.07 12.64 12.83
N THR A 82 -10.74 13.56 11.95
CA THR A 82 -9.71 13.35 10.92
C THR A 82 -8.51 14.26 11.14
N LEU A 83 -7.35 13.65 11.36
CA LEU A 83 -6.04 14.28 11.30
C LEU A 83 -5.51 14.15 9.87
N SER A 84 -5.18 15.25 9.20
CA SER A 84 -4.78 15.14 7.79
C SER A 84 -3.73 16.16 7.37
N ALA A 85 -2.71 15.68 6.68
CA ALA A 85 -1.75 16.49 5.95
C ALA A 85 -2.23 16.87 4.53
N LEU A 86 -3.45 16.47 4.15
CA LEU A 86 -4.03 16.67 2.82
C LEU A 86 -4.91 17.91 2.71
N GLY A 87 -5.07 18.66 3.81
CA GLY A 87 -5.91 19.87 3.87
C GLY A 87 -7.41 19.59 3.88
N ASN A 88 -7.83 18.40 4.27
CA ASN A 88 -9.22 17.95 4.34
C ASN A 88 -9.58 17.32 5.70
N GLY A 89 -8.77 17.56 6.74
CA GLY A 89 -9.01 17.06 8.10
C GLY A 89 -9.72 18.08 8.99
N ASP A 90 -10.17 17.60 10.16
CA ASP A 90 -10.62 18.42 11.26
C ASP A 90 -9.45 19.13 11.93
N LEU A 91 -8.27 18.52 11.90
CA LEU A 91 -7.00 19.10 12.33
C LEU A 91 -5.94 18.90 11.25
N ASP A 92 -5.23 19.98 10.92
CA ASP A 92 -4.12 19.94 9.98
C ASP A 92 -2.88 19.31 10.61
N MET A 93 -2.17 18.47 9.85
CA MET A 93 -1.02 17.71 10.29
C MET A 93 0.16 17.91 9.33
N PRO A 94 1.41 17.76 9.79
CA PRO A 94 2.55 17.83 8.89
C PRO A 94 2.58 16.64 7.92
N ALA A 95 3.01 16.91 6.70
CA ALA A 95 3.38 15.86 5.77
C ALA A 95 4.74 15.23 6.19
N MET A 96 5.08 14.06 5.64
CA MET A 96 6.30 13.33 6.00
C MET A 96 7.58 14.18 5.82
N ASN A 97 7.61 15.09 4.85
CA ASN A 97 8.73 15.99 4.59
C ASN A 97 8.74 17.26 5.47
N GLN A 98 7.82 17.39 6.41
CA GLN A 98 7.67 18.51 7.34
C GLN A 98 7.92 18.11 8.80
N GLN A 99 8.25 16.85 9.06
CA GLN A 99 8.47 16.32 10.40
C GLN A 99 9.67 15.39 10.43
N GLU A 100 10.27 15.28 11.61
CA GLU A 100 11.31 14.29 11.88
C GLU A 100 10.69 12.98 12.34
N GLY A 101 11.39 11.88 12.08
CA GLY A 101 10.95 10.57 12.51
C GLY A 101 11.78 9.44 11.91
N THR A 102 11.31 8.23 12.08
CA THR A 102 11.93 7.05 11.49
C THR A 102 10.92 6.20 10.72
N LEU A 103 11.42 5.50 9.72
CA LEU A 103 10.65 4.49 9.01
C LEU A 103 11.47 3.19 8.92
N THR A 104 10.78 2.07 8.96
CA THR A 104 11.40 0.76 8.78
C THR A 104 11.10 0.25 7.37
N SER A 105 12.15 0.23 6.55
CA SER A 105 12.07 -0.20 5.14
C SER A 105 12.05 -1.73 5.00
N ILE A 106 11.68 -2.20 3.81
CA ILE A 106 11.56 -3.63 3.50
C ILE A 106 12.85 -4.42 3.71
N ASN A 107 14.01 -3.79 3.56
CA ASN A 107 15.32 -4.39 3.83
C ASN A 107 15.67 -4.42 5.34
N LYS A 108 14.66 -4.25 6.21
CA LYS A 108 14.79 -4.28 7.69
C LYS A 108 15.72 -3.20 8.24
N ARG A 109 15.81 -2.06 7.57
CA ARG A 109 16.59 -0.91 8.04
C ARG A 109 15.66 0.17 8.62
N VAL A 110 15.95 0.62 9.83
CA VAL A 110 15.34 1.79 10.45
C VAL A 110 16.08 3.02 9.97
N ASN A 111 15.43 3.82 9.12
CA ASN A 111 16.01 5.00 8.49
C ASN A 111 15.44 6.28 9.12
N PRO A 112 16.26 7.28 9.42
CA PRO A 112 15.77 8.59 9.82
C PRO A 112 15.15 9.34 8.62
N THR A 113 14.16 10.15 8.92
CA THR A 113 13.56 11.13 8.01
C THR A 113 13.68 12.51 8.66
N ASN A 114 14.18 13.50 7.92
CA ASN A 114 14.35 14.85 8.41
C ASN A 114 13.31 15.78 7.79
N ALA A 115 12.89 16.79 8.54
CA ALA A 115 12.05 17.85 8.02
C ALA A 115 12.82 18.65 6.95
N ALA A 116 12.29 18.67 5.72
CA ALA A 116 12.83 19.46 4.62
C ALA A 116 12.13 20.81 4.47
N ILE A 117 10.91 20.94 4.96
CA ILE A 117 10.06 22.13 4.89
C ILE A 117 9.53 22.41 6.29
N GLY A 118 9.62 23.65 6.75
CA GLY A 118 9.12 24.04 8.06
C GLY A 118 7.59 23.88 8.17
N TYR A 119 7.13 23.48 9.34
CA TYR A 119 5.72 23.38 9.71
C TYR A 119 5.48 24.07 11.05
N ASN A 120 4.41 24.83 11.16
CA ASN A 120 4.04 25.58 12.35
C ASN A 120 2.68 25.12 12.90
N GLY A 121 2.56 23.85 13.19
CA GLY A 121 1.34 23.23 13.73
C GLY A 121 1.70 22.13 14.71
N TYR A 122 0.74 21.30 15.02
CA TYR A 122 0.91 20.17 15.93
C TYR A 122 1.40 18.94 15.18
N GLU A 123 2.39 18.27 15.71
CA GLU A 123 2.77 16.91 15.31
C GLU A 123 1.96 15.88 16.11
N LEU A 124 2.02 14.61 15.70
CA LEU A 124 1.27 13.56 16.40
C LEU A 124 1.70 13.39 17.86
N ASN A 125 3.00 13.58 18.13
CA ASN A 125 3.54 13.58 19.49
C ASN A 125 2.96 14.69 20.37
N ASP A 126 2.72 15.87 19.81
CA ASP A 126 2.12 16.99 20.57
C ASP A 126 0.68 16.66 20.98
N ILE A 127 -0.05 16.06 20.04
CA ILE A 127 -1.46 15.65 20.27
C ILE A 127 -1.52 14.58 21.37
N GLU A 128 -0.67 13.56 21.28
CA GLU A 128 -0.61 12.50 22.28
C GLU A 128 -0.21 13.06 23.65
N ASN A 129 0.74 13.95 23.67
CA ASN A 129 1.20 14.61 24.89
C ASN A 129 0.05 15.32 25.61
N VAL A 130 -0.78 16.05 24.86
CA VAL A 130 -1.96 16.74 25.40
C VAL A 130 -3.04 15.78 25.87
N LEU A 131 -3.32 14.73 25.09
CA LEU A 131 -4.45 13.83 25.34
C LEU A 131 -4.17 12.78 26.42
N VAL A 132 -2.94 12.29 26.49
CA VAL A 132 -2.59 11.13 27.35
C VAL A 132 -1.73 11.53 28.53
N PHE A 133 -0.70 12.32 28.31
CA PHE A 133 0.34 12.57 29.31
C PHE A 133 0.23 13.95 29.97
N ASN A 134 -0.36 14.92 29.29
CA ASN A 134 -0.41 16.32 29.75
C ASN A 134 0.94 16.84 30.24
N ALA A 135 2.01 16.51 29.49
CA ALA A 135 3.40 16.88 29.81
C ALA A 135 3.91 17.95 28.84
N GLU A 136 4.84 18.78 29.28
CA GLU A 136 5.44 19.82 28.44
C GLU A 136 6.66 19.33 27.64
N ASN A 137 7.02 18.05 27.78
CA ASN A 137 8.25 17.50 27.21
C ASN A 137 7.95 16.57 26.03
N VAL A 138 8.89 16.50 25.11
CA VAL A 138 8.86 15.53 24.00
C VAL A 138 8.89 14.10 24.54
N ILE A 139 7.99 13.26 24.06
CA ILE A 139 7.93 11.85 24.44
C ILE A 139 9.00 11.07 23.68
N ASP A 140 9.89 10.41 24.41
CA ASP A 140 10.89 9.50 23.83
C ASP A 140 10.40 8.06 23.88
N TYR A 141 9.89 7.54 22.76
CA TYR A 141 9.43 6.16 22.63
C TYR A 141 10.55 5.14 22.43
N THR A 142 11.77 5.60 22.21
CA THR A 142 12.90 4.74 21.86
C THR A 142 13.10 3.58 22.84
N PRO A 143 13.00 3.77 24.17
CA PRO A 143 13.12 2.67 25.14
C PRO A 143 11.96 1.66 25.10
N MET A 144 10.82 2.04 24.53
CA MET A 144 9.60 1.20 24.45
C MET A 144 9.56 0.35 23.19
N LEU A 145 10.43 0.60 22.22
CA LEU A 145 10.49 -0.18 21.00
C LEU A 145 10.83 -1.66 21.30
N PRO A 146 10.21 -2.62 20.57
CA PRO A 146 10.38 -4.04 20.86
C PRO A 146 11.79 -4.55 20.52
N SER A 147 12.67 -4.59 21.51
CA SER A 147 14.05 -5.04 21.35
C SER A 147 14.15 -6.50 20.88
N ASN A 148 13.18 -7.34 21.23
CA ASN A 148 13.07 -8.74 20.76
C ASN A 148 12.79 -8.84 19.26
N LYS A 149 12.41 -7.75 18.61
CA LYS A 149 12.22 -7.65 17.15
C LYS A 149 13.37 -6.87 16.47
N GLY A 150 14.47 -6.67 17.18
CA GLY A 150 15.69 -6.06 16.66
C GLY A 150 15.76 -4.54 16.75
N PHE A 151 14.75 -3.87 17.33
CA PHE A 151 14.80 -2.43 17.56
C PHE A 151 15.80 -2.07 18.64
N LYS A 152 16.50 -0.95 18.44
CA LYS A 152 17.55 -0.43 19.33
C LYS A 152 17.05 0.82 20.04
N ALA A 153 17.37 0.94 21.33
CA ALA A 153 17.12 2.16 22.11
C ALA A 153 18.14 3.25 21.73
N GLN A 154 18.05 3.73 20.49
CA GLN A 154 18.95 4.73 19.93
C GLN A 154 18.17 6.00 19.62
N LYS A 155 18.60 7.13 20.20
CA LYS A 155 17.96 8.43 19.97
C LYS A 155 18.08 8.86 18.51
N PHE A 156 17.10 9.61 18.04
CA PHE A 156 17.03 10.11 16.67
C PHE A 156 18.30 10.85 16.24
N ASP A 157 18.78 11.78 17.06
CA ASP A 157 19.98 12.58 16.78
C ASP A 157 21.28 11.78 16.63
N ASN A 158 21.28 10.54 17.10
CA ASN A 158 22.42 9.62 16.99
C ASN A 158 22.31 8.66 15.81
N LEU A 159 21.25 8.76 15.00
CA LEU A 159 21.07 7.90 13.82
C LEU A 159 21.95 8.42 12.69
N PRO A 160 22.83 7.59 12.11
CA PRO A 160 23.59 7.98 10.93
C PRO A 160 22.64 8.26 9.74
N ASN A 161 22.97 9.27 8.96
CA ASN A 161 22.20 9.67 7.78
C ASN A 161 23.08 10.33 6.73
N HIS A 162 24.12 9.64 6.28
CA HIS A 162 25.09 10.17 5.33
C HIS A 162 25.64 9.05 4.42
N TYR A 163 26.45 9.45 3.45
CA TYR A 163 27.30 8.56 2.66
C TYR A 163 28.75 8.84 2.99
N GLU A 164 29.55 7.78 3.16
CA GLU A 164 30.99 7.87 3.27
C GLU A 164 31.63 8.28 1.94
N ASN A 165 32.93 8.66 1.97
CA ASN A 165 33.65 9.09 0.78
C ASN A 165 33.81 7.99 -0.28
N ASP A 166 33.73 6.73 0.11
CA ASP A 166 33.76 5.56 -0.78
C ASP A 166 32.37 5.19 -1.33
N GLY A 167 31.32 5.96 -0.98
CA GLY A 167 29.94 5.71 -1.39
C GLY A 167 29.17 4.77 -0.46
N THR A 168 29.78 4.31 0.63
CA THR A 168 29.08 3.48 1.63
C THR A 168 27.95 4.26 2.27
N GLU A 169 26.74 3.67 2.25
CA GLU A 169 25.55 4.27 2.83
C GLU A 169 25.51 4.05 4.34
N CYS A 170 25.51 5.14 5.11
CA CYS A 170 25.39 5.16 6.56
C CYS A 170 24.06 5.80 6.97
N ARG A 171 22.97 5.04 6.86
CA ARG A 171 21.63 5.49 7.26
C ARG A 171 21.03 4.56 8.29
N GLY A 172 20.63 5.14 9.43
CA GLY A 172 19.97 4.42 10.51
C GLY A 172 20.70 3.15 10.94
N TYR A 173 19.97 2.08 11.19
CA TYR A 173 20.53 0.78 11.57
C TYR A 173 19.70 -0.37 11.02
N LEU A 174 20.32 -1.53 10.86
CA LEU A 174 19.62 -2.78 10.53
C LEU A 174 18.99 -3.37 11.79
N LEU A 175 17.77 -3.91 11.63
CA LEU A 175 17.15 -4.74 12.67
C LEU A 175 17.93 -6.05 12.78
N ASP A 176 18.39 -6.36 13.98
CA ASP A 176 19.12 -7.59 14.26
C ASP A 176 18.13 -8.77 14.30
N ASN A 177 18.35 -9.79 13.47
CA ASN A 177 17.68 -11.09 13.47
C ASN A 177 16.22 -11.09 13.93
N VAL A 178 15.34 -10.54 13.12
CA VAL A 178 13.91 -10.70 13.33
C VAL A 178 13.55 -12.14 13.04
N ALA A 179 13.60 -12.99 14.06
CA ALA A 179 13.04 -14.32 13.98
C ALA A 179 11.52 -14.16 13.80
N VAL A 180 11.04 -14.37 12.60
CA VAL A 180 9.60 -14.51 12.37
C VAL A 180 9.22 -15.86 12.97
N ALA A 181 8.46 -15.84 14.06
CA ALA A 181 7.93 -17.07 14.64
C ALA A 181 7.00 -17.73 13.61
N THR A 182 7.47 -18.81 13.00
CA THR A 182 6.66 -19.66 12.12
C THR A 182 5.79 -20.61 12.96
N ASN A 183 4.99 -20.07 13.86
CA ASN A 183 3.96 -20.84 14.56
C ASN A 183 2.74 -21.02 13.65
N GLY A 184 2.98 -21.35 12.38
CA GLY A 184 1.93 -21.46 11.38
C GLY A 184 1.36 -22.87 11.34
N ASP A 185 0.05 -22.94 11.39
CA ASP A 185 -0.71 -24.05 10.83
C ASP A 185 -0.24 -24.23 9.38
N GLU A 186 0.39 -25.38 9.08
CA GLU A 186 0.95 -25.70 7.76
C GLU A 186 -0.14 -26.10 6.76
N SER A 187 -1.41 -26.09 7.16
CA SER A 187 -2.52 -26.43 6.28
C SER A 187 -2.86 -25.27 5.35
N VAL A 188 -2.84 -25.53 4.06
CA VAL A 188 -3.34 -24.64 3.01
C VAL A 188 -4.68 -25.15 2.52
N ALA A 189 -5.72 -24.34 2.65
CA ALA A 189 -7.02 -24.69 2.10
C ALA A 189 -6.97 -24.70 0.57
N ALA A 190 -7.72 -25.62 -0.04
CA ALA A 190 -7.84 -25.66 -1.49
C ALA A 190 -8.47 -24.36 -2.01
N PHE A 191 -7.92 -23.83 -3.08
CA PHE A 191 -8.52 -22.71 -3.78
C PHE A 191 -9.68 -23.21 -4.66
N SER A 192 -10.82 -22.55 -4.55
CA SER A 192 -11.91 -22.75 -5.51
C SER A 192 -11.68 -21.82 -6.70
N GLU A 193 -11.80 -22.35 -7.91
CA GLU A 193 -11.89 -21.52 -9.11
C GLU A 193 -13.24 -20.79 -9.08
N GLY A 194 -13.21 -19.48 -8.80
CA GLY A 194 -14.38 -18.62 -8.92
C GLY A 194 -14.72 -18.39 -10.38
N LYS A 195 -16.02 -18.49 -10.75
CA LYS A 195 -16.47 -18.00 -12.05
C LYS A 195 -16.57 -16.48 -11.95
N LEU A 196 -15.89 -15.77 -12.84
CA LEU A 196 -16.07 -14.34 -13.01
C LEU A 196 -17.36 -14.11 -13.80
N GLU A 197 -18.36 -13.50 -13.17
CA GLU A 197 -19.57 -13.05 -13.84
C GLU A 197 -19.45 -11.54 -14.10
N GLY A 198 -19.62 -11.11 -15.36
CA GLY A 198 -19.45 -9.73 -15.80
C GLY A 198 -18.04 -9.40 -16.31
N THR A 199 -17.82 -8.12 -16.55
CA THR A 199 -16.51 -7.61 -17.00
C THR A 199 -15.58 -7.41 -15.82
N LEU A 200 -14.34 -7.88 -15.94
CA LEU A 200 -13.32 -7.66 -14.94
C LEU A 200 -12.94 -6.17 -14.90
N ILE A 201 -13.04 -5.56 -13.74
CA ILE A 201 -12.57 -4.20 -13.48
C ILE A 201 -11.38 -4.23 -12.54
N TYR A 202 -10.44 -3.33 -12.74
CA TYR A 202 -9.19 -3.24 -11.99
C TYR A 202 -8.91 -1.81 -11.55
N LEU A 203 -8.75 -1.59 -10.25
CA LEU A 203 -8.37 -0.31 -9.70
C LEU A 203 -6.85 -0.13 -9.81
N ALA A 204 -6.41 0.75 -10.69
CA ALA A 204 -5.00 0.95 -11.04
C ALA A 204 -4.50 2.32 -10.59
N ASN A 205 -3.30 2.36 -10.01
CA ASN A 205 -2.65 3.63 -9.71
C ASN A 205 -2.10 4.25 -11.01
N PRO A 206 -2.46 5.49 -11.35
CA PRO A 206 -1.84 6.23 -12.43
C PRO A 206 -0.33 6.41 -12.18
N VAL A 207 0.43 6.59 -13.24
CA VAL A 207 1.90 6.74 -13.14
C VAL A 207 2.29 8.02 -12.42
N ARG A 208 1.53 9.09 -12.60
CA ARG A 208 1.84 10.42 -12.04
C ARG A 208 1.01 10.77 -10.81
N GLN A 209 -0.29 10.49 -10.84
CA GLN A 209 -1.22 10.77 -9.73
C GLN A 209 -1.50 9.49 -8.94
N PHE A 210 -0.48 8.92 -8.32
CA PHE A 210 -0.51 7.60 -7.67
C PHE A 210 -0.78 7.66 -6.15
N SER A 211 -1.02 8.82 -5.60
CA SER A 211 -1.31 9.00 -4.18
C SER A 211 -2.15 10.26 -3.93
N ASP A 212 -2.76 10.37 -2.76
CA ASP A 212 -3.52 11.55 -2.34
C ASP A 212 -2.70 12.85 -2.40
N PHE A 213 -1.40 12.79 -2.15
CA PHE A 213 -0.52 13.94 -2.25
C PHE A 213 -0.25 14.35 -3.69
N THR A 214 0.04 13.40 -4.57
CA THR A 214 0.28 13.67 -5.99
C THR A 214 -0.99 14.11 -6.71
N ASN A 215 -2.17 13.68 -6.24
CA ASN A 215 -3.46 14.13 -6.75
C ASN A 215 -3.71 15.64 -6.55
N LYS A 216 -3.04 16.29 -5.60
CA LYS A 216 -3.10 17.74 -5.38
C LYS A 216 -2.29 18.55 -6.41
N ALA A 217 -1.41 17.91 -7.16
CA ALA A 217 -0.54 18.56 -8.13
C ALA A 217 -1.24 18.63 -9.50
N THR A 218 -1.91 19.72 -9.81
CA THR A 218 -2.69 19.91 -11.05
C THR A 218 -1.86 19.81 -12.33
N ASN A 219 -0.56 20.07 -12.25
CA ASN A 219 0.37 19.90 -13.38
C ASN A 219 0.71 18.42 -13.67
N LEU A 220 0.26 17.48 -12.83
CA LEU A 220 0.41 16.05 -13.03
C LEU A 220 -0.88 15.40 -13.53
N ASP A 221 -1.91 16.19 -13.88
CA ASP A 221 -3.22 15.67 -14.28
C ASP A 221 -3.10 14.59 -15.36
N GLU A 222 -3.72 13.46 -15.09
CA GLU A 222 -3.95 12.39 -16.04
C GLU A 222 -5.30 12.57 -16.72
N VAL A 223 -5.51 11.86 -17.81
CA VAL A 223 -6.82 11.85 -18.49
C VAL A 223 -7.80 11.08 -17.61
N SER A 224 -8.82 11.78 -17.11
CA SER A 224 -9.88 11.17 -16.32
C SER A 224 -10.78 10.29 -17.18
N GLY A 225 -11.02 9.05 -16.77
CA GLY A 225 -11.89 8.14 -17.51
C GLY A 225 -11.71 6.67 -17.10
N VAL A 226 -12.44 5.82 -17.77
CA VAL A 226 -12.31 4.37 -17.71
C VAL A 226 -11.49 3.87 -18.89
N TYR A 227 -10.41 3.15 -18.63
CA TYR A 227 -9.45 2.75 -19.66
C TYR A 227 -9.73 1.36 -20.16
N MET A 228 -9.81 1.19 -21.47
CA MET A 228 -10.14 -0.05 -22.15
C MET A 228 -9.21 -0.30 -23.34
N SER A 229 -8.98 -1.57 -23.69
CA SER A 229 -8.27 -1.93 -24.90
C SER A 229 -9.11 -1.66 -26.16
N GLU A 230 -8.48 -1.41 -27.30
CA GLU A 230 -9.17 -1.28 -28.60
C GLU A 230 -9.94 -2.57 -28.96
N GLU A 231 -9.39 -3.73 -28.60
CA GLU A 231 -10.04 -5.02 -28.80
C GLU A 231 -11.36 -5.11 -28.01
N PHE A 232 -11.33 -4.75 -26.73
CA PHE A 232 -12.51 -4.75 -25.89
C PHE A 232 -13.58 -3.75 -26.37
N LEU A 233 -13.16 -2.55 -26.79
CA LEU A 233 -14.05 -1.53 -27.35
C LEU A 233 -14.77 -2.06 -28.59
N SER A 234 -14.04 -2.65 -29.51
CA SER A 234 -14.61 -3.23 -30.75
C SER A 234 -15.61 -4.35 -30.45
N LYS A 235 -15.28 -5.24 -29.51
CA LYS A 235 -16.13 -6.37 -29.10
C LYS A 235 -17.41 -5.93 -28.40
N SER A 236 -17.34 -4.84 -27.66
CA SER A 236 -18.45 -4.29 -26.86
C SER A 236 -19.27 -3.22 -27.61
N GLU A 237 -18.94 -2.95 -28.86
CA GLU A 237 -19.57 -1.89 -29.69
C GLU A 237 -19.49 -0.49 -29.03
N LEU A 238 -18.41 -0.22 -28.30
CA LEU A 238 -18.12 1.04 -27.63
C LEU A 238 -17.03 1.81 -28.37
N ASN A 239 -17.02 3.13 -28.22
CA ASN A 239 -16.01 4.00 -28.83
C ASN A 239 -15.32 4.84 -27.77
N GLU A 240 -14.09 5.27 -28.07
CA GLU A 240 -13.39 6.27 -27.27
C GLU A 240 -14.25 7.55 -27.13
N GLY A 241 -14.31 8.08 -25.93
CA GLY A 241 -15.10 9.27 -25.59
C GLY A 241 -16.59 9.02 -25.29
N ASP A 242 -17.10 7.81 -25.55
CA ASP A 242 -18.46 7.42 -25.11
C ASP A 242 -18.55 7.53 -23.59
N SER A 243 -19.72 7.88 -23.08
CA SER A 243 -20.01 7.82 -21.65
C SER A 243 -20.56 6.44 -21.30
N VAL A 244 -19.97 5.80 -20.31
CA VAL A 244 -20.43 4.48 -19.81
C VAL A 244 -20.76 4.54 -18.34
N ARG A 245 -21.75 3.76 -17.96
CA ARG A 245 -22.06 3.41 -16.57
C ARG A 245 -21.35 2.11 -16.24
N VAL A 246 -20.51 2.14 -15.22
CA VAL A 246 -19.89 0.95 -14.63
C VAL A 246 -20.56 0.70 -13.29
N LYS A 247 -21.14 -0.48 -13.10
CA LYS A 247 -21.97 -0.79 -11.93
C LYS A 247 -21.72 -2.20 -11.43
N ASN A 248 -21.65 -2.33 -10.10
CA ASN A 248 -21.65 -3.61 -9.38
C ASN A 248 -22.41 -3.49 -8.06
N GLU A 249 -22.30 -4.50 -7.20
CA GLU A 249 -22.96 -4.54 -5.88
C GLU A 249 -22.48 -3.44 -4.92
N ASN A 250 -21.24 -2.95 -5.06
CA ASN A 250 -20.67 -1.93 -4.19
C ASN A 250 -21.13 -0.51 -4.56
N GLY A 251 -21.40 -0.26 -5.87
CA GLY A 251 -21.77 1.08 -6.34
C GLY A 251 -21.88 1.21 -7.84
N GLU A 252 -21.96 2.45 -8.29
CA GLU A 252 -21.92 2.80 -9.71
C GLU A 252 -21.17 4.11 -9.96
N ILE A 253 -20.54 4.22 -11.11
CA ILE A 253 -19.95 5.46 -11.63
C ILE A 253 -20.36 5.66 -13.08
N VAL A 254 -20.33 6.92 -13.52
CA VAL A 254 -20.45 7.30 -14.94
C VAL A 254 -19.18 8.02 -15.36
N ALA A 255 -18.53 7.55 -16.40
CA ALA A 255 -17.27 8.10 -16.86
C ALA A 255 -17.11 7.94 -18.38
N LYS A 256 -16.19 8.72 -18.95
CA LYS A 256 -15.83 8.60 -20.36
C LYS A 256 -14.84 7.49 -20.59
N ILE A 257 -14.94 6.86 -21.72
CA ILE A 257 -13.98 5.85 -22.18
C ILE A 257 -12.71 6.53 -22.67
N VAL A 258 -11.58 5.98 -22.24
CA VAL A 258 -10.23 6.28 -22.74
C VAL A 258 -9.67 5.00 -23.36
N SER A 259 -9.32 5.05 -24.65
CA SER A 259 -8.65 3.95 -25.31
C SER A 259 -7.16 3.91 -24.92
N ASP A 260 -6.67 2.74 -24.48
CA ASP A 260 -5.27 2.54 -24.14
C ASP A 260 -4.73 1.25 -24.81
N ASN A 261 -3.82 1.44 -25.75
CA ASN A 261 -3.19 0.35 -26.50
C ASN A 261 -2.19 -0.49 -25.69
N LYS A 262 -1.91 -0.11 -24.44
CA LYS A 262 -1.09 -0.89 -23.51
C LYS A 262 -1.92 -1.93 -22.74
N ILE A 263 -3.24 -1.79 -22.76
CA ILE A 263 -4.15 -2.75 -22.16
C ILE A 263 -4.44 -3.84 -23.19
N SER A 264 -4.47 -5.09 -22.76
CA SER A 264 -4.86 -6.24 -23.56
C SER A 264 -5.94 -7.05 -22.86
N GLY A 265 -6.84 -7.66 -23.66
CA GLY A 265 -7.94 -8.48 -23.15
C GLY A 265 -9.15 -7.70 -22.65
N ASP A 266 -10.08 -8.42 -22.05
CA ASP A 266 -11.40 -7.94 -21.63
C ASP A 266 -11.36 -7.40 -20.18
N ILE A 267 -10.45 -6.47 -19.90
CA ILE A 267 -10.31 -5.82 -18.60
C ILE A 267 -10.51 -4.32 -18.72
N VAL A 268 -11.13 -3.72 -17.72
CA VAL A 268 -11.32 -2.28 -17.61
C VAL A 268 -10.51 -1.73 -16.46
N LEU A 269 -9.61 -0.79 -16.74
CA LEU A 269 -8.86 -0.10 -15.72
C LEU A 269 -9.59 1.16 -15.25
N LEU A 270 -9.61 1.34 -13.96
CA LEU A 270 -10.16 2.49 -13.24
C LEU A 270 -9.04 3.16 -12.47
N PRO A 271 -8.81 4.47 -12.65
CA PRO A 271 -7.74 5.17 -11.96
C PRO A 271 -8.09 5.36 -10.48
N THR A 272 -7.12 5.14 -9.60
CA THR A 272 -7.16 5.63 -8.22
C THR A 272 -6.90 7.13 -8.19
N PHE A 273 -7.30 7.80 -7.11
CA PHE A 273 -6.97 9.21 -6.84
C PHE A 273 -7.43 10.20 -7.93
N ASP A 274 -8.36 9.80 -8.80
CA ASP A 274 -8.99 10.70 -9.77
C ASP A 274 -9.99 11.62 -9.07
N SER A 275 -9.81 12.93 -9.17
CA SER A 275 -10.67 13.92 -8.54
C SER A 275 -12.06 14.03 -9.19
N LYS A 276 -12.25 13.46 -10.39
CA LYS A 276 -13.50 13.54 -11.18
C LYS A 276 -14.34 12.27 -11.12
N ILE A 277 -13.69 11.13 -10.76
CA ILE A 277 -14.33 9.82 -10.75
C ILE A 277 -14.05 9.16 -9.40
N ASN A 278 -15.08 8.77 -8.68
CA ASN A 278 -14.94 7.99 -7.44
C ASN A 278 -14.82 6.50 -7.77
N SER A 279 -13.70 6.11 -8.36
CA SER A 279 -13.44 4.72 -8.75
C SER A 279 -13.48 3.73 -7.58
N GLU A 280 -13.03 4.17 -6.40
CA GLU A 280 -12.99 3.36 -5.19
C GLU A 280 -14.37 2.86 -4.74
N ALA A 281 -15.45 3.58 -5.10
CA ALA A 281 -16.82 3.19 -4.76
C ALA A 281 -17.24 1.82 -5.33
N LEU A 282 -16.54 1.32 -6.36
CA LEU A 282 -16.81 0.01 -6.99
C LEU A 282 -16.05 -1.14 -6.33
N PHE A 283 -15.16 -0.87 -5.39
CA PHE A 283 -14.28 -1.87 -4.79
C PHE A 283 -14.49 -1.94 -3.27
N SER A 284 -14.28 -3.13 -2.73
CA SER A 284 -14.22 -3.32 -1.28
C SER A 284 -12.77 -3.12 -0.78
N THR A 285 -12.10 -4.19 -0.39
CA THR A 285 -10.69 -4.15 0.03
C THR A 285 -9.73 -4.56 -1.06
N TYR A 286 -10.20 -5.34 -2.03
CA TYR A 286 -9.40 -5.87 -3.11
C TYR A 286 -9.60 -5.08 -4.40
N ARG A 287 -8.53 -4.81 -5.13
CA ARG A 287 -8.54 -3.95 -6.30
C ARG A 287 -9.04 -4.60 -7.60
N PHE A 288 -9.45 -5.86 -7.56
CA PHE A 288 -10.17 -6.52 -8.65
C PHE A 288 -11.62 -6.77 -8.24
N ALA A 289 -12.52 -6.50 -9.14
CA ALA A 289 -13.95 -6.78 -9.01
C ALA A 289 -14.54 -7.08 -10.38
N THR A 290 -15.81 -7.44 -10.43
CA THR A 290 -16.57 -7.51 -11.69
C THR A 290 -17.66 -6.45 -11.71
N ALA A 291 -18.03 -5.99 -12.91
CA ALA A 291 -19.08 -5.01 -13.11
C ALA A 291 -19.82 -5.21 -14.42
N SER A 292 -21.03 -4.68 -14.52
CA SER A 292 -21.68 -4.41 -15.79
C SER A 292 -21.21 -3.09 -16.36
N ILE A 293 -21.11 -3.02 -17.69
CA ILE A 293 -20.75 -1.80 -18.42
C ILE A 293 -21.82 -1.52 -19.44
N GLU A 294 -22.43 -0.36 -19.33
CA GLU A 294 -23.54 0.06 -20.19
C GLU A 294 -23.28 1.45 -20.76
N ARG A 295 -23.54 1.63 -22.04
CA ARG A 295 -23.49 2.97 -22.66
C ARG A 295 -24.60 3.85 -22.10
N VAL A 296 -24.29 5.11 -21.76
CA VAL A 296 -25.24 6.09 -21.23
C VAL A 296 -25.71 7.04 -22.31
#